data_dd827709f80073e78cb3141c82e1bda4
#
_entry.id   dd827709f80073e78cb3141c82e1bda4
#
_cell.length_a   1.000
_cell.length_b   1.000
_cell.length_c   1.000
_cell.angle_alpha   90.00
_cell.angle_beta   90.00
_cell.angle_gamma   90.00
#
_symmetry.space_group_name_H-M   'P 1'
#
loop_
_entity.id
_entity.type
_entity.pdbx_description
1 polymer ?
#
loop_
_entity_poly.entity_id
_entity_poly.type
_entity_poly.pdbx_seq_one_letter_code
_entity_poly.pdbx_strand_id
1 'polypeptide(L)'
;MTNPTNNLAKNLTDAYDICDPVKPLQGDDLDKYYIPLLEARKTEAIVQVGLILQQQNASKFSTILFTGHRGCGKSTELRRIEKHWQKEYLTIFLNVEDETDINDVEYIDLYITVIRQVETALRKLKIKFDRELLKSFENWFRDITKEDEQSVQRSINTEAEIQLGGEAPFLAKLLFKLSGQIKNSSSEKITIREKLIKEVSRMKGDINLLLADGFKKLRAQYPQYKGILVILDNLDRCPPEVSNKLFFDYAAQLQELHCTIIYTVPISILYSPRGLNNSFGNPHIVPMIGIYELAPDRYPLEYNQKGLDAVAAIIEKRVDAKLIFASRNELID
;
A
#
# COMPACT_ATOMS: atom_id res chain seq x y z
N MET A 1 28.82 -18.59 -2.87
CA MET A 1 28.88 -17.11 -2.99
C MET A 1 28.92 -16.79 -4.47
N THR A 2 27.79 -16.49 -5.07
CA THR A 2 27.67 -16.10 -6.48
C THR A 2 28.18 -14.67 -6.64
N ASN A 3 29.07 -14.47 -7.57
CA ASN A 3 29.72 -13.19 -7.86
C ASN A 3 28.65 -12.11 -8.18
N PRO A 4 28.59 -10.95 -7.49
CA PRO A 4 27.56 -9.95 -7.68
C PRO A 4 27.57 -9.27 -9.07
N THR A 5 28.57 -9.50 -9.88
CA THR A 5 28.76 -8.88 -11.21
C THR A 5 27.98 -9.55 -12.35
N ASN A 6 27.27 -10.65 -12.11
CA ASN A 6 26.65 -11.44 -13.19
C ASN A 6 25.22 -11.03 -13.59
N ASN A 7 24.65 -9.99 -12.95
CA ASN A 7 23.25 -9.57 -13.15
C ASN A 7 23.09 -8.14 -13.70
N LEU A 8 24.17 -7.49 -14.09
CA LEU A 8 24.10 -6.15 -14.69
C LEU A 8 23.77 -6.25 -16.19
N ALA A 9 22.95 -5.34 -16.69
CA ALA A 9 22.69 -5.22 -18.12
C ALA A 9 23.97 -4.84 -18.85
N LYS A 10 24.24 -5.53 -19.96
CA LYS A 10 25.47 -5.36 -20.76
C LYS A 10 25.22 -4.70 -22.13
N ASN A 11 23.96 -4.46 -22.45
CA ASN A 11 23.53 -3.81 -23.68
C ASN A 11 22.29 -2.95 -23.41
N LEU A 12 21.94 -2.09 -24.37
CA LEU A 12 20.83 -1.14 -24.22
C LEU A 12 19.47 -1.80 -24.07
N THR A 13 19.22 -2.95 -24.69
CA THR A 13 17.94 -3.67 -24.57
C THR A 13 17.72 -4.16 -23.14
N ASP A 14 18.72 -4.85 -22.58
CA ASP A 14 18.65 -5.33 -21.20
C ASP A 14 18.58 -4.15 -20.21
N ALA A 15 19.30 -3.05 -20.52
CA ALA A 15 19.28 -1.84 -19.70
C ALA A 15 17.89 -1.19 -19.67
N TYR A 16 17.20 -1.15 -20.80
CA TYR A 16 15.84 -0.61 -20.92
C TYR A 16 14.86 -1.37 -20.01
N ASP A 17 14.92 -2.71 -20.01
CA ASP A 17 14.04 -3.56 -19.22
C ASP A 17 14.31 -3.45 -17.70
N ILE A 18 15.60 -3.38 -17.31
CA ILE A 18 16.01 -3.30 -15.91
C ILE A 18 15.78 -1.89 -15.33
N CYS A 19 15.93 -0.86 -16.15
CA CYS A 19 15.80 0.54 -15.76
C CYS A 19 14.38 1.07 -15.94
N ASP A 20 13.37 0.23 -16.18
CA ASP A 20 11.97 0.66 -16.32
C ASP A 20 11.54 1.53 -15.12
N PRO A 21 11.28 2.84 -15.31
CA PRO A 21 10.96 3.77 -14.23
C PRO A 21 9.54 3.56 -13.67
N VAL A 22 8.71 2.79 -14.36
CA VAL A 22 7.32 2.51 -13.94
C VAL A 22 7.27 1.34 -12.97
N LYS A 23 8.25 0.43 -13.04
CA LYS A 23 8.29 -0.79 -12.23
C LYS A 23 8.95 -0.55 -10.88
N PRO A 24 8.22 -0.60 -9.75
CA PRO A 24 8.84 -0.48 -8.44
C PRO A 24 9.70 -1.70 -8.12
N LEU A 25 10.78 -1.50 -7.37
CA LEU A 25 11.60 -2.60 -6.86
C LEU A 25 10.82 -3.39 -5.81
N GLN A 26 10.82 -4.72 -5.94
CA GLN A 26 10.18 -5.64 -5.00
C GLN A 26 10.93 -6.99 -4.94
N GLY A 27 10.69 -7.75 -3.87
CA GLY A 27 11.31 -9.07 -3.69
C GLY A 27 12.85 -9.00 -3.76
N ASP A 28 13.45 -9.86 -4.61
CA ASP A 28 14.90 -9.94 -4.80
C ASP A 28 15.49 -8.71 -5.48
N ASP A 29 14.71 -8.01 -6.33
CA ASP A 29 15.16 -6.79 -7.01
C ASP A 29 15.41 -5.66 -6.01
N LEU A 30 14.68 -5.64 -4.92
CA LEU A 30 14.90 -4.68 -3.84
C LEU A 30 16.28 -4.87 -3.19
N ASP A 31 16.73 -6.11 -2.99
CA ASP A 31 18.06 -6.39 -2.44
C ASP A 31 19.18 -6.10 -3.45
N LYS A 32 18.92 -6.38 -4.73
CA LYS A 32 19.92 -6.21 -5.78
C LYS A 32 20.14 -4.78 -6.18
N TYR A 33 19.04 -4.01 -6.36
CA TYR A 33 19.08 -2.73 -7.06
C TYR A 33 18.74 -1.52 -6.20
N TYR A 34 18.32 -1.72 -4.93
CA TYR A 34 18.01 -0.60 -4.05
C TYR A 34 19.28 0.16 -3.64
N ILE A 35 19.18 1.48 -3.66
CA ILE A 35 20.19 2.41 -3.15
C ILE A 35 19.51 3.35 -2.14
N PRO A 36 20.07 3.52 -0.93
CA PRO A 36 19.58 4.50 0.03
C PRO A 36 19.73 5.92 -0.51
N LEU A 37 18.63 6.66 -0.57
CA LEU A 37 18.59 8.01 -1.14
C LEU A 37 18.30 9.10 -0.10
N LEU A 38 18.41 8.81 1.19
CA LEU A 38 18.05 9.71 2.29
C LEU A 38 18.79 11.04 2.20
N GLU A 39 20.12 11.00 1.98
CA GLU A 39 20.94 12.20 1.89
C GLU A 39 20.66 13.00 0.61
N ALA A 40 20.56 12.33 -0.54
CA ALA A 40 20.30 13.00 -1.81
C ALA A 40 18.89 13.64 -1.87
N ARG A 41 17.93 13.05 -1.15
CA ARG A 41 16.55 13.56 -1.05
C ARG A 41 16.36 14.54 0.11
N LYS A 42 17.30 14.62 1.03
CA LYS A 42 17.19 15.47 2.25
C LYS A 42 15.87 15.23 3.00
N THR A 43 15.47 13.94 3.20
CA THR A 43 14.22 13.57 3.84
C THR A 43 14.44 12.55 4.94
N GLU A 44 13.64 12.66 6.00
CA GLU A 44 13.59 11.71 7.11
C GLU A 44 12.30 10.85 7.07
N ALA A 45 11.51 10.96 6.01
CA ALA A 45 10.18 10.34 5.92
C ALA A 45 10.19 8.85 6.31
N ILE A 46 11.16 8.07 5.79
CA ILE A 46 11.27 6.64 6.08
C ILE A 46 11.66 6.38 7.54
N VAL A 47 12.57 7.22 8.07
CA VAL A 47 13.01 7.10 9.47
C VAL A 47 11.85 7.41 10.41
N GLN A 48 11.08 8.48 10.12
CA GLN A 48 9.92 8.87 10.92
C GLN A 48 8.82 7.80 10.90
N VAL A 49 8.51 7.23 9.73
CA VAL A 49 7.58 6.08 9.63
C VAL A 49 8.10 4.92 10.47
N GLY A 50 9.40 4.62 10.41
CA GLY A 50 10.04 3.59 11.22
C GLY A 50 9.87 3.84 12.72
N LEU A 51 10.06 5.06 13.19
CA LEU A 51 9.87 5.44 14.60
C LEU A 51 8.41 5.26 15.05
N ILE A 52 7.44 5.65 14.21
CA ILE A 52 6.03 5.42 14.49
C ILE A 52 5.76 3.92 14.65
N LEU A 53 6.21 3.10 13.70
CA LEU A 53 6.01 1.63 13.73
C LEU A 53 6.72 0.99 14.92
N GLN A 54 7.88 1.48 15.31
CA GLN A 54 8.61 0.97 16.46
C GLN A 54 7.86 1.21 17.78
N GLN A 55 7.16 2.34 17.90
CA GLN A 55 6.43 2.74 19.11
C GLN A 55 5.02 2.13 19.23
N GLN A 56 4.52 1.45 18.19
CA GLN A 56 3.21 0.80 18.23
C GLN A 56 3.18 -0.37 19.19
N ASN A 57 1.99 -0.65 19.71
CA ASN A 57 1.70 -1.82 20.53
C ASN A 57 0.30 -2.36 20.22
N ALA A 58 -0.11 -3.41 20.93
CA ALA A 58 -1.37 -4.12 20.67
C ALA A 58 -2.66 -3.27 20.74
N SER A 59 -2.60 -2.10 21.36
CA SER A 59 -3.77 -1.22 21.58
C SER A 59 -3.62 0.15 20.94
N LYS A 60 -2.51 0.41 20.27
CA LYS A 60 -2.25 1.70 19.61
C LYS A 60 -2.09 1.48 18.11
N PHE A 61 -2.99 2.02 17.33
CA PHE A 61 -2.98 1.99 15.87
C PHE A 61 -2.64 3.36 15.32
N SER A 62 -2.02 3.42 14.16
CA SER A 62 -1.69 4.69 13.50
C SER A 62 -2.14 4.67 12.05
N THR A 63 -2.68 5.80 11.63
CA THR A 63 -2.91 6.10 10.23
C THR A 63 -1.81 7.03 9.75
N ILE A 64 -1.03 6.56 8.78
CA ILE A 64 0.15 7.23 8.28
C ILE A 64 -0.12 7.66 6.84
N LEU A 65 0.09 8.92 6.53
CA LEU A 65 0.03 9.41 5.16
C LEU A 65 1.42 9.49 4.55
N PHE A 66 1.57 8.92 3.36
CA PHE A 66 2.82 8.84 2.63
C PHE A 66 2.65 9.46 1.24
N THR A 67 3.49 10.42 0.89
CA THR A 67 3.29 11.20 -0.32
C THR A 67 4.61 11.55 -1.03
N GLY A 68 4.50 12.09 -2.22
CA GLY A 68 5.59 12.55 -3.06
C GLY A 68 5.17 12.62 -4.52
N HIS A 69 5.96 13.24 -5.36
CA HIS A 69 5.70 13.31 -6.79
C HIS A 69 5.64 11.92 -7.44
N ARG A 70 4.92 11.83 -8.56
CA ARG A 70 4.94 10.62 -9.37
C ARG A 70 6.37 10.35 -9.86
N GLY A 71 6.82 9.10 -9.78
CA GLY A 71 8.19 8.71 -10.17
C GLY A 71 9.27 8.93 -9.10
N CYS A 72 8.95 9.52 -7.94
CA CYS A 72 9.96 9.68 -6.86
C CYS A 72 10.35 8.39 -6.15
N GLY A 73 9.72 7.24 -6.46
CA GLY A 73 10.04 5.94 -5.88
C GLY A 73 9.27 5.61 -4.60
N LYS A 74 8.10 6.21 -4.36
CA LYS A 74 7.22 5.90 -3.20
C LYS A 74 7.00 4.40 -3.02
N SER A 75 6.55 3.73 -4.07
CA SER A 75 6.25 2.29 -4.03
C SER A 75 7.48 1.45 -3.66
N THR A 76 8.66 1.81 -4.13
CA THR A 76 9.92 1.15 -3.74
C THR A 76 10.23 1.35 -2.25
N GLU A 77 10.05 2.57 -1.72
CA GLU A 77 10.25 2.83 -0.29
C GLU A 77 9.20 2.13 0.57
N LEU A 78 7.95 2.06 0.12
CA LEU A 78 6.90 1.30 0.81
C LEU A 78 7.17 -0.21 0.81
N ARG A 79 7.68 -0.78 -0.28
CA ARG A 79 8.14 -2.18 -0.33
C ARG A 79 9.33 -2.43 0.61
N ARG A 80 10.18 -1.44 0.79
CA ARG A 80 11.27 -1.50 1.76
C ARG A 80 10.75 -1.48 3.20
N ILE A 81 9.76 -0.63 3.49
CA ILE A 81 9.08 -0.61 4.79
C ILE A 81 8.44 -1.98 5.06
N GLU A 82 7.67 -2.52 4.11
CA GLU A 82 7.08 -3.86 4.20
C GLU A 82 8.13 -4.91 4.55
N LYS A 83 9.21 -4.99 3.77
CA LYS A 83 10.28 -5.98 3.95
C LYS A 83 10.99 -5.85 5.31
N HIS A 84 11.20 -4.64 5.78
CA HIS A 84 11.84 -4.39 7.07
C HIS A 84 10.95 -4.85 8.23
N TRP A 85 9.66 -4.50 8.18
CA TRP A 85 8.73 -4.71 9.27
C TRP A 85 8.00 -6.06 9.28
N GLN A 86 8.10 -6.87 8.24
CA GLN A 86 7.46 -8.19 8.16
C GLN A 86 7.86 -9.17 9.27
N LYS A 87 8.96 -8.92 9.99
CA LYS A 87 9.39 -9.71 11.12
C LYS A 87 8.65 -9.37 12.42
N GLU A 88 8.12 -8.14 12.52
CA GLU A 88 7.46 -7.61 13.71
C GLU A 88 5.96 -7.30 13.47
N TYR A 89 5.51 -7.33 12.23
CA TYR A 89 4.13 -7.10 11.84
C TYR A 89 3.67 -8.14 10.83
N LEU A 90 2.39 -8.49 10.89
CA LEU A 90 1.73 -9.09 9.74
C LEU A 90 1.54 -7.97 8.70
N THR A 91 2.46 -7.90 7.74
CA THR A 91 2.44 -6.87 6.70
C THR A 91 1.58 -7.31 5.52
N ILE A 92 0.73 -6.40 5.06
CA ILE A 92 -0.17 -6.59 3.92
C ILE A 92 0.02 -5.41 2.98
N PHE A 93 0.59 -5.66 1.82
CA PHE A 93 0.80 -4.64 0.79
C PHE A 93 -0.24 -4.77 -0.30
N LEU A 94 -0.96 -3.69 -0.57
CA LEU A 94 -2.04 -3.62 -1.54
C LEU A 94 -1.76 -2.54 -2.57
N ASN A 95 -1.84 -2.91 -3.83
CA ASN A 95 -2.01 -1.95 -4.92
C ASN A 95 -3.51 -1.69 -5.07
N VAL A 96 -3.97 -0.51 -4.74
CA VAL A 96 -5.40 -0.19 -4.72
C VAL A 96 -6.03 -0.27 -6.11
N GLU A 97 -5.27 -0.01 -7.18
CA GLU A 97 -5.73 -0.16 -8.57
C GLU A 97 -6.11 -1.60 -8.91
N ASP A 98 -5.47 -2.59 -8.26
CA ASP A 98 -5.80 -4.00 -8.47
C ASP A 98 -7.04 -4.44 -7.71
N GLU A 99 -7.40 -3.69 -6.67
CA GLU A 99 -8.45 -4.04 -5.73
C GLU A 99 -9.77 -3.30 -5.97
N THR A 100 -9.71 -2.04 -6.40
CA THR A 100 -10.87 -1.16 -6.55
C THR A 100 -10.79 -0.35 -7.84
N ASP A 101 -11.89 0.31 -8.19
CA ASP A 101 -11.90 1.33 -9.23
C ASP A 101 -11.37 2.66 -8.64
N ILE A 102 -10.15 3.02 -9.00
CA ILE A 102 -9.46 4.22 -8.48
C ILE A 102 -10.17 5.53 -8.81
N ASN A 103 -11.00 5.53 -9.87
CA ASN A 103 -11.74 6.73 -10.28
C ASN A 103 -12.99 6.98 -9.45
N ASP A 104 -13.39 6.00 -8.63
CA ASP A 104 -14.62 6.05 -7.83
C ASP A 104 -14.47 5.25 -6.52
N VAL A 105 -13.30 5.27 -5.90
CA VAL A 105 -13.08 4.57 -4.63
C VAL A 105 -13.67 5.35 -3.46
N GLU A 106 -14.37 4.64 -2.56
CA GLU A 106 -14.89 5.15 -1.30
C GLU A 106 -14.24 4.47 -0.09
N TYR A 107 -14.33 5.08 1.10
CA TYR A 107 -13.74 4.51 2.32
C TYR A 107 -14.30 3.11 2.66
N ILE A 108 -15.56 2.84 2.32
CA ILE A 108 -16.18 1.52 2.49
C ILE A 108 -15.49 0.45 1.65
N ASP A 109 -15.11 0.79 0.42
CA ASP A 109 -14.39 -0.14 -0.46
C ASP A 109 -13.03 -0.50 0.16
N LEU A 110 -12.37 0.48 0.77
CA LEU A 110 -11.11 0.26 1.49
C LEU A 110 -11.32 -0.63 2.73
N TYR A 111 -12.41 -0.46 3.46
CA TYR A 111 -12.76 -1.32 4.61
C TYR A 111 -12.92 -2.78 4.19
N ILE A 112 -13.69 -3.03 3.13
CA ILE A 112 -13.90 -4.38 2.59
C ILE A 112 -12.59 -4.97 2.08
N THR A 113 -11.81 -4.16 1.38
CA THR A 113 -10.49 -4.58 0.87
C THR A 113 -9.54 -4.94 2.00
N VAL A 114 -9.45 -4.12 3.04
CA VAL A 114 -8.58 -4.38 4.20
C VAL A 114 -8.99 -5.67 4.89
N ILE A 115 -10.27 -5.85 5.26
CA ILE A 115 -10.69 -7.05 5.99
C ILE A 115 -10.52 -8.32 5.14
N ARG A 116 -10.79 -8.26 3.83
CA ARG A 116 -10.56 -9.37 2.91
C ARG A 116 -9.09 -9.79 2.88
N GLN A 117 -8.19 -8.83 2.78
CA GLN A 117 -6.77 -9.12 2.70
C GLN A 117 -6.18 -9.57 4.05
N VAL A 118 -6.69 -9.03 5.17
CA VAL A 118 -6.34 -9.52 6.50
C VAL A 118 -6.81 -10.96 6.69
N GLU A 119 -8.06 -11.28 6.30
CA GLU A 119 -8.58 -12.67 6.33
C GLU A 119 -7.67 -13.59 5.54
N THR A 120 -7.34 -13.20 4.31
CA THR A 120 -6.49 -14.00 3.42
C THR A 120 -5.10 -14.24 4.03
N ALA A 121 -4.49 -13.21 4.62
CA ALA A 121 -3.17 -13.32 5.25
C ALA A 121 -3.21 -14.22 6.49
N LEU A 122 -4.21 -14.07 7.36
CA LEU A 122 -4.39 -14.92 8.54
C LEU A 122 -4.66 -16.38 8.16
N ARG A 123 -5.50 -16.61 7.16
CA ARG A 123 -5.81 -17.96 6.66
C ARG A 123 -4.60 -18.67 6.08
N LYS A 124 -3.69 -17.97 5.38
CA LYS A 124 -2.41 -18.53 4.93
C LYS A 124 -1.54 -18.99 6.11
N LEU A 125 -1.63 -18.33 7.27
CA LEU A 125 -0.99 -18.73 8.51
C LEU A 125 -1.79 -19.77 9.32
N LYS A 126 -2.90 -20.30 8.75
CA LYS A 126 -3.83 -21.25 9.38
C LYS A 126 -4.52 -20.70 10.64
N ILE A 127 -4.60 -19.38 10.76
CA ILE A 127 -5.32 -18.68 11.83
C ILE A 127 -6.75 -18.47 11.37
N LYS A 128 -7.72 -18.94 12.17
CA LYS A 128 -9.15 -18.81 11.89
C LYS A 128 -9.78 -17.83 12.86
N PHE A 129 -10.67 -16.98 12.39
CA PHE A 129 -11.50 -16.13 13.23
C PHE A 129 -12.40 -16.95 14.17
N ASP A 130 -12.87 -16.31 15.22
CA ASP A 130 -13.90 -16.89 16.09
C ASP A 130 -15.18 -17.18 15.33
N ARG A 131 -15.80 -18.35 15.58
CA ARG A 131 -16.99 -18.80 14.84
C ARG A 131 -18.21 -17.92 15.08
N GLU A 132 -18.39 -17.40 16.28
CA GLU A 132 -19.55 -16.57 16.60
C GLU A 132 -19.41 -15.18 15.97
N LEU A 133 -18.18 -14.60 16.00
CA LEU A 133 -17.90 -13.35 15.32
C LEU A 133 -18.09 -13.48 13.79
N LEU A 134 -17.57 -14.57 13.20
CA LEU A 134 -17.79 -14.86 11.79
C LEU A 134 -19.27 -14.93 11.45
N LYS A 135 -20.02 -15.74 12.19
CA LYS A 135 -21.46 -15.97 11.96
C LYS A 135 -22.27 -14.68 12.11
N SER A 136 -21.93 -13.84 13.10
CA SER A 136 -22.56 -12.53 13.28
C SER A 136 -22.34 -11.63 12.07
N PHE A 137 -21.09 -11.51 11.63
CA PHE A 137 -20.72 -10.72 10.46
C PHE A 137 -21.34 -11.26 9.17
N GLU A 138 -21.28 -12.56 8.94
CA GLU A 138 -21.86 -13.23 7.77
C GLU A 138 -23.36 -13.06 7.67
N ASN A 139 -24.10 -13.21 8.79
CA ASN A 139 -25.53 -13.02 8.82
C ASN A 139 -25.90 -11.57 8.50
N TRP A 140 -25.27 -10.63 9.18
CA TRP A 140 -25.50 -9.21 8.91
C TRP A 140 -25.22 -8.85 7.46
N PHE A 141 -24.11 -9.33 6.93
CA PHE A 141 -23.71 -9.05 5.55
C PHE A 141 -24.67 -9.68 4.53
N ARG A 142 -25.18 -10.88 4.83
CA ARG A 142 -26.19 -11.56 4.04
C ARG A 142 -27.49 -10.78 3.99
N ASP A 143 -27.92 -10.24 5.13
CA ASP A 143 -29.15 -9.44 5.24
C ASP A 143 -29.06 -8.18 4.37
N ILE A 144 -27.90 -7.50 4.39
CA ILE A 144 -27.67 -6.28 3.60
C ILE A 144 -27.58 -6.58 2.10
N THR A 145 -26.81 -7.57 1.70
CA THR A 145 -26.56 -7.88 0.30
C THR A 145 -27.69 -8.70 -0.32
N LYS A 146 -28.57 -9.31 0.50
CA LYS A 146 -29.55 -10.33 0.10
C LYS A 146 -28.93 -11.54 -0.59
N GLU A 147 -27.67 -11.81 -0.27
CA GLU A 147 -26.92 -12.94 -0.80
C GLU A 147 -27.04 -14.13 0.14
N ASP A 148 -27.47 -15.26 -0.37
CA ASP A 148 -27.43 -16.53 0.33
C ASP A 148 -26.17 -17.33 -0.01
N GLU A 149 -25.91 -18.37 0.76
CA GLU A 149 -24.73 -19.21 0.56
C GLU A 149 -24.70 -19.86 -0.82
N GLN A 150 -25.87 -20.19 -1.38
CA GLN A 150 -25.99 -20.81 -2.71
C GLN A 150 -25.67 -19.78 -3.81
N SER A 151 -26.14 -18.54 -3.69
CA SER A 151 -25.87 -17.48 -4.66
C SER A 151 -24.40 -17.09 -4.67
N VAL A 152 -23.78 -16.98 -3.49
CA VAL A 152 -22.34 -16.74 -3.36
C VAL A 152 -21.54 -17.90 -3.97
N GLN A 153 -21.89 -19.14 -3.65
CA GLN A 153 -21.20 -20.32 -4.19
C GLN A 153 -21.31 -20.43 -5.72
N ARG A 154 -22.50 -20.15 -6.30
CA ARG A 154 -22.69 -20.16 -7.76
C ARG A 154 -21.92 -19.07 -8.49
N SER A 155 -21.66 -17.94 -7.84
CA SER A 155 -20.93 -16.81 -8.45
C SER A 155 -19.42 -17.00 -8.44
N ILE A 156 -18.91 -17.99 -7.69
CA ILE A 156 -17.48 -18.29 -7.62
C ILE A 156 -17.15 -19.29 -8.72
N ASN A 157 -16.38 -18.84 -9.71
CA ASN A 157 -15.86 -19.70 -10.77
C ASN A 157 -14.59 -20.44 -10.34
N THR A 158 -14.10 -21.34 -11.19
CA THR A 158 -12.89 -22.15 -10.93
C THR A 158 -11.65 -21.30 -10.65
N GLU A 159 -11.50 -20.15 -11.33
CA GLU A 159 -10.36 -19.25 -11.11
C GLU A 159 -10.44 -18.60 -9.73
N ALA A 160 -11.62 -18.17 -9.32
CA ALA A 160 -11.86 -17.63 -7.99
C ALA A 160 -11.62 -18.67 -6.89
N GLU A 161 -12.02 -19.94 -7.11
CA GLU A 161 -11.72 -21.03 -6.18
C GLU A 161 -10.21 -21.28 -6.03
N ILE A 162 -9.46 -21.21 -7.13
CA ILE A 162 -8.00 -21.32 -7.09
C ILE A 162 -7.39 -20.16 -6.30
N GLN A 163 -7.82 -18.92 -6.57
CA GLN A 163 -7.34 -17.74 -5.83
C GLN A 163 -7.68 -17.78 -4.34
N LEU A 164 -8.85 -18.33 -3.99
CA LEU A 164 -9.29 -18.49 -2.61
C LEU A 164 -8.63 -19.68 -1.90
N GLY A 165 -7.99 -20.60 -2.62
CA GLY A 165 -7.32 -21.77 -2.05
C GLY A 165 -8.26 -22.90 -1.67
N GLY A 166 -9.24 -23.22 -2.50
CA GLY A 166 -10.10 -24.40 -2.38
C GLY A 166 -11.14 -24.29 -1.26
N GLU A 167 -10.88 -24.85 -0.08
CA GLU A 167 -11.80 -24.86 1.07
C GLU A 167 -11.90 -23.51 1.82
N ALA A 168 -12.12 -22.42 1.08
CA ALA A 168 -12.24 -21.10 1.71
C ALA A 168 -13.56 -21.00 2.50
N PRO A 169 -13.56 -20.38 3.71
CA PRO A 169 -14.77 -20.16 4.49
C PRO A 169 -15.74 -19.24 3.75
N PHE A 170 -17.02 -19.30 4.12
CA PHE A 170 -18.06 -18.48 3.48
C PHE A 170 -17.74 -16.99 3.48
N LEU A 171 -17.20 -16.46 4.59
CA LEU A 171 -16.76 -15.06 4.68
C LEU A 171 -15.76 -14.70 3.57
N ALA A 172 -14.74 -15.54 3.35
CA ALA A 172 -13.74 -15.27 2.32
C ALA A 172 -14.36 -15.20 0.92
N LYS A 173 -15.28 -16.12 0.62
CA LYS A 173 -16.03 -16.15 -0.63
C LYS A 173 -16.91 -14.92 -0.79
N LEU A 174 -17.61 -14.55 0.26
CA LEU A 174 -18.46 -13.36 0.29
C LEU A 174 -17.65 -12.07 0.07
N LEU A 175 -16.56 -11.88 0.81
CA LEU A 175 -15.67 -10.71 0.67
C LEU A 175 -15.03 -10.66 -0.73
N PHE A 176 -14.69 -11.82 -1.31
CA PHE A 176 -14.17 -11.89 -2.67
C PHE A 176 -15.20 -11.43 -3.70
N LYS A 177 -16.44 -11.95 -3.60
CA LYS A 177 -17.55 -11.54 -4.48
C LYS A 177 -17.81 -10.04 -4.40
N LEU A 178 -17.88 -9.49 -3.19
CA LEU A 178 -18.10 -8.06 -2.97
C LEU A 178 -16.99 -7.19 -3.53
N SER A 179 -15.74 -7.58 -3.30
CA SER A 179 -14.61 -6.87 -3.90
C SER A 179 -14.71 -6.84 -5.42
N GLY A 180 -15.16 -7.95 -6.05
CA GLY A 180 -15.42 -8.00 -7.48
C GLY A 180 -16.55 -7.07 -7.92
N GLN A 181 -17.64 -6.99 -7.16
CA GLN A 181 -18.76 -6.08 -7.45
C GLN A 181 -18.38 -4.61 -7.26
N ILE A 182 -17.52 -4.29 -6.26
CA ILE A 182 -17.02 -2.95 -6.01
C ILE A 182 -16.02 -2.51 -7.09
N LYS A 183 -15.18 -3.42 -7.58
CA LYS A 183 -14.21 -3.12 -8.63
C LYS A 183 -14.88 -2.83 -9.97
N ASN A 184 -15.95 -3.55 -10.28
CA ASN A 184 -16.67 -3.36 -11.54
C ASN A 184 -17.71 -2.25 -11.36
N SER A 185 -17.57 -1.15 -12.10
CA SER A 185 -18.52 -0.03 -12.10
C SER A 185 -19.89 -0.49 -12.58
N SER A 186 -20.77 -0.85 -11.65
CA SER A 186 -22.12 -1.34 -11.94
C SER A 186 -23.15 -0.62 -11.06
N SER A 187 -24.42 -0.64 -11.46
CA SER A 187 -25.54 -0.16 -10.63
C SER A 187 -25.63 -0.93 -9.29
N GLU A 188 -25.17 -2.16 -9.24
CA GLU A 188 -25.09 -2.98 -8.03
C GLU A 188 -24.13 -2.38 -7.00
N LYS A 189 -22.97 -1.83 -7.44
CA LYS A 189 -21.98 -1.14 -6.60
C LYS A 189 -22.63 -0.01 -5.79
N ILE A 190 -23.41 0.86 -6.46
CA ILE A 190 -24.08 1.99 -5.82
C ILE A 190 -25.07 1.48 -4.76
N THR A 191 -25.89 0.51 -5.11
CA THR A 191 -26.88 -0.07 -4.19
C THR A 191 -26.23 -0.73 -2.99
N ILE A 192 -25.12 -1.45 -3.16
CA ILE A 192 -24.37 -2.07 -2.08
C ILE A 192 -23.77 -1.00 -1.17
N ARG A 193 -23.10 0.00 -1.73
CA ARG A 193 -22.51 1.10 -0.96
C ARG A 193 -23.55 1.84 -0.13
N GLU A 194 -24.69 2.20 -0.71
CA GLU A 194 -25.77 2.88 0.03
C GLU A 194 -26.26 2.09 1.23
N LYS A 195 -26.39 0.78 1.09
CA LYS A 195 -26.78 -0.11 2.19
C LYS A 195 -25.71 -0.17 3.28
N LEU A 196 -24.46 -0.32 2.88
CA LEU A 196 -23.32 -0.39 3.81
C LEU A 196 -23.11 0.95 4.54
N ILE A 197 -23.32 2.08 3.86
CA ILE A 197 -23.24 3.41 4.48
C ILE A 197 -24.29 3.58 5.57
N LYS A 198 -25.51 3.10 5.35
CA LYS A 198 -26.58 3.16 6.37
C LYS A 198 -26.25 2.37 7.65
N GLU A 199 -25.47 1.33 7.52
CA GLU A 199 -25.07 0.40 8.59
C GLU A 199 -23.59 0.52 8.95
N VAL A 200 -22.93 1.62 8.58
CA VAL A 200 -21.45 1.76 8.67
C VAL A 200 -20.92 1.58 10.08
N SER A 201 -21.64 2.04 11.08
CA SER A 201 -21.21 1.90 12.49
C SER A 201 -21.16 0.44 12.92
N ARG A 202 -22.10 -0.38 12.47
CA ARG A 202 -22.11 -1.83 12.71
C ARG A 202 -20.99 -2.51 11.93
N MET A 203 -20.88 -2.22 10.64
CA MET A 203 -19.81 -2.78 9.78
C MET A 203 -18.43 -2.53 10.37
N LYS A 204 -18.14 -1.29 10.74
CA LYS A 204 -16.89 -0.90 11.39
C LYS A 204 -16.66 -1.66 12.69
N GLY A 205 -17.69 -1.73 13.55
CA GLY A 205 -17.63 -2.47 14.80
C GLY A 205 -17.26 -3.93 14.59
N ASP A 206 -17.95 -4.60 13.68
CA ASP A 206 -17.72 -6.01 13.37
C ASP A 206 -16.34 -6.24 12.74
N ILE A 207 -15.89 -5.37 11.81
CA ILE A 207 -14.53 -5.43 11.24
C ILE A 207 -13.48 -5.29 12.34
N ASN A 208 -13.63 -4.34 13.25
CA ASN A 208 -12.68 -4.13 14.34
C ASN A 208 -12.65 -5.30 15.33
N LEU A 209 -13.78 -5.97 15.58
CA LEU A 209 -13.82 -7.20 16.35
C LEU A 209 -13.06 -8.34 15.67
N LEU A 210 -13.24 -8.50 14.34
CA LEU A 210 -12.49 -9.49 13.56
C LEU A 210 -10.99 -9.18 13.55
N LEU A 211 -10.59 -7.91 13.38
CA LEU A 211 -9.19 -7.50 13.44
C LEU A 211 -8.57 -7.80 14.80
N ALA A 212 -9.29 -7.50 15.89
CA ALA A 212 -8.83 -7.76 17.26
C ALA A 212 -8.69 -9.26 17.56
N ASP A 213 -9.70 -10.09 17.15
CA ASP A 213 -9.64 -11.55 17.31
C ASP A 213 -8.49 -12.16 16.50
N GLY A 214 -8.37 -11.75 15.23
CA GLY A 214 -7.30 -12.20 14.33
C GLY A 214 -5.92 -11.86 14.90
N PHE A 215 -5.73 -10.63 15.38
CA PHE A 215 -4.48 -10.21 15.99
C PHE A 215 -4.18 -10.94 17.30
N LYS A 216 -5.16 -11.14 18.15
CA LYS A 216 -5.01 -11.92 19.40
C LYS A 216 -4.50 -13.34 19.10
N LYS A 217 -5.09 -14.02 18.13
CA LYS A 217 -4.72 -15.38 17.72
C LYS A 217 -3.36 -15.41 17.02
N LEU A 218 -3.09 -14.41 16.17
CA LEU A 218 -1.79 -14.23 15.53
C LEU A 218 -0.67 -14.13 16.58
N ARG A 219 -0.85 -13.28 17.58
CA ARG A 219 0.13 -13.05 18.62
C ARG A 219 0.31 -14.28 19.54
N ALA A 220 -0.74 -15.03 19.76
CA ALA A 220 -0.65 -16.29 20.53
C ALA A 220 0.23 -17.34 19.83
N GLN A 221 0.21 -17.36 18.48
CA GLN A 221 1.01 -18.30 17.69
C GLN A 221 2.39 -17.71 17.32
N TYR A 222 2.47 -16.40 17.15
CA TYR A 222 3.66 -15.65 16.75
C TYR A 222 3.87 -14.44 17.68
N PRO A 223 4.47 -14.63 18.87
CA PRO A 223 4.58 -13.58 19.90
C PRO A 223 5.37 -12.35 19.48
N GLN A 224 6.22 -12.46 18.44
CA GLN A 224 7.02 -11.37 17.91
C GLN A 224 6.19 -10.29 17.19
N TYR A 225 4.97 -10.61 16.74
CA TYR A 225 4.15 -9.65 16.05
C TYR A 225 3.56 -8.59 16.99
N LYS A 226 3.78 -7.33 16.65
CA LYS A 226 3.27 -6.15 17.37
C LYS A 226 1.88 -5.72 16.89
N GLY A 227 1.53 -6.06 15.64
CA GLY A 227 0.28 -5.65 15.02
C GLY A 227 0.10 -6.14 13.59
N ILE A 228 -0.96 -5.65 12.97
CA ILE A 228 -1.22 -5.78 11.55
C ILE A 228 -0.86 -4.44 10.90
N LEU A 229 -0.01 -4.46 9.88
CA LEU A 229 0.38 -3.30 9.08
C LEU A 229 -0.18 -3.46 7.66
N VAL A 230 -1.06 -2.57 7.26
CA VAL A 230 -1.61 -2.52 5.91
C VAL A 230 -1.01 -1.33 5.16
N ILE A 231 -0.48 -1.57 3.98
CA ILE A 231 0.08 -0.54 3.10
C ILE A 231 -0.78 -0.47 1.85
N LEU A 232 -1.42 0.68 1.65
CA LEU A 232 -2.29 0.96 0.51
C LEU A 232 -1.57 1.89 -0.46
N ASP A 233 -0.95 1.28 -1.48
CA ASP A 233 -0.22 2.00 -2.53
C ASP A 233 -1.15 2.40 -3.68
N ASN A 234 -0.76 3.43 -4.44
CA ASN A 234 -1.44 3.97 -5.61
C ASN A 234 -2.76 4.74 -5.34
N LEU A 235 -3.16 5.00 -4.10
CA LEU A 235 -4.25 5.96 -3.81
C LEU A 235 -3.89 7.39 -4.22
N ASP A 236 -2.62 7.71 -4.35
CA ASP A 236 -2.14 9.00 -4.86
C ASP A 236 -2.43 9.23 -6.35
N ARG A 237 -2.98 8.22 -7.04
CA ARG A 237 -3.43 8.31 -8.43
C ARG A 237 -4.93 8.60 -8.57
N CYS A 238 -5.66 8.62 -7.46
CA CYS A 238 -7.08 8.98 -7.47
C CYS A 238 -7.30 10.38 -8.06
N PRO A 239 -8.40 10.60 -8.80
CA PRO A 239 -8.82 11.92 -9.21
C PRO A 239 -8.93 12.88 -8.02
N PRO A 240 -8.72 14.19 -8.22
CA PRO A 240 -8.77 15.17 -7.14
C PRO A 240 -10.07 15.14 -6.32
N GLU A 241 -11.22 14.93 -6.96
CA GLU A 241 -12.52 14.83 -6.29
C GLU A 241 -12.59 13.64 -5.33
N VAL A 242 -12.13 12.47 -5.79
CA VAL A 242 -12.07 11.24 -5.00
C VAL A 242 -11.11 11.42 -3.83
N SER A 243 -9.92 11.97 -4.08
CA SER A 243 -8.92 12.23 -3.05
C SER A 243 -9.44 13.22 -1.99
N ASN A 244 -10.13 14.30 -2.41
CA ASN A 244 -10.73 15.26 -1.49
C ASN A 244 -11.81 14.60 -0.61
N LYS A 245 -12.66 13.77 -1.20
CA LYS A 245 -13.69 13.03 -0.48
C LYS A 245 -13.09 12.09 0.55
N LEU A 246 -12.09 11.27 0.16
CA LEU A 246 -11.44 10.32 1.05
C LEU A 246 -10.71 11.02 2.20
N PHE A 247 -9.81 11.95 1.90
CA PHE A 247 -8.87 12.47 2.89
C PHE A 247 -9.35 13.72 3.64
N PHE A 248 -10.47 14.32 3.24
CA PHE A 248 -11.06 15.41 3.98
C PHE A 248 -12.47 15.09 4.48
N ASP A 249 -13.37 14.62 3.61
CA ASP A 249 -14.76 14.38 4.03
C ASP A 249 -14.88 13.12 4.89
N TYR A 250 -14.09 12.08 4.60
CA TYR A 250 -14.05 10.81 5.32
C TYR A 250 -12.75 10.59 6.10
N ALA A 251 -12.06 11.69 6.46
CA ALA A 251 -10.81 11.61 7.20
C ALA A 251 -10.92 10.83 8.52
N ALA A 252 -12.00 11.00 9.24
CA ALA A 252 -12.26 10.26 10.49
C ALA A 252 -12.42 8.77 10.23
N GLN A 253 -13.21 8.40 9.20
CA GLN A 253 -13.45 7.00 8.84
C GLN A 253 -12.15 6.26 8.48
N LEU A 254 -11.26 6.90 7.72
CA LEU A 254 -9.97 6.29 7.37
C LEU A 254 -9.08 5.95 8.58
N GLN A 255 -9.39 6.50 9.76
CA GLN A 255 -8.62 6.30 11.00
C GLN A 255 -9.31 5.35 12.00
N GLU A 256 -10.47 4.79 11.65
CA GLU A 256 -11.28 4.03 12.60
C GLU A 256 -11.00 2.52 12.62
N LEU A 257 -10.20 2.00 11.69
CA LEU A 257 -9.84 0.59 11.68
C LEU A 257 -8.75 0.28 12.72
N HIS A 258 -8.93 -0.79 13.47
CA HIS A 258 -8.01 -1.23 14.53
C HIS A 258 -6.81 -2.00 13.96
N CYS A 259 -6.11 -1.39 13.01
CA CYS A 259 -4.82 -1.82 12.49
C CYS A 259 -3.99 -0.59 12.09
N THR A 260 -2.69 -0.74 11.97
CA THR A 260 -1.85 0.35 11.46
C THR A 260 -1.92 0.38 9.95
N ILE A 261 -2.22 1.54 9.37
CA ILE A 261 -2.40 1.70 7.93
C ILE A 261 -1.52 2.83 7.40
N ILE A 262 -0.84 2.56 6.28
CA ILE A 262 -0.14 3.57 5.48
C ILE A 262 -0.94 3.78 4.20
N TYR A 263 -1.40 5.02 3.98
CA TYR A 263 -2.07 5.43 2.74
C TYR A 263 -1.11 6.27 1.89
N THR A 264 -0.98 5.95 0.61
CA THR A 264 -0.39 6.91 -0.33
C THR A 264 -1.41 8.00 -0.66
N VAL A 265 -0.96 9.25 -0.72
CA VAL A 265 -1.84 10.39 -1.00
C VAL A 265 -1.25 11.29 -2.06
N PRO A 266 -2.08 11.91 -2.92
CA PRO A 266 -1.59 12.87 -3.91
C PRO A 266 -0.87 14.05 -3.24
N ILE A 267 0.29 14.45 -3.77
CA ILE A 267 1.02 15.58 -3.22
C ILE A 267 0.21 16.89 -3.26
N SER A 268 -0.70 17.00 -4.22
CA SER A 268 -1.57 18.19 -4.38
C SER A 268 -2.47 18.47 -3.18
N ILE A 269 -2.91 17.43 -2.45
CA ILE A 269 -3.79 17.66 -1.29
C ILE A 269 -3.07 18.30 -0.08
N LEU A 270 -1.73 18.27 -0.05
CA LEU A 270 -0.95 18.97 0.98
C LEU A 270 -1.14 20.49 0.92
N TYR A 271 -1.38 21.00 -0.28
CA TYR A 271 -1.57 22.43 -0.52
C TYR A 271 -3.04 22.84 -0.50
N SER A 272 -3.93 21.94 -0.12
CA SER A 272 -5.35 22.24 0.02
C SER A 272 -5.59 23.20 1.19
N PRO A 273 -6.42 24.25 1.02
CA PRO A 273 -6.79 25.14 2.11
C PRO A 273 -7.57 24.44 3.23
N ARG A 274 -8.04 23.22 3.00
CA ARG A 274 -8.76 22.40 4.00
C ARG A 274 -7.86 21.88 5.13
N GLY A 275 -6.52 21.91 4.96
CA GLY A 275 -5.57 21.59 6.02
C GLY A 275 -5.55 20.11 6.40
N LEU A 276 -4.92 19.28 5.58
CA LEU A 276 -4.78 17.82 5.81
C LEU A 276 -4.20 17.48 7.19
N ASN A 277 -3.27 18.30 7.68
CA ASN A 277 -2.60 18.12 8.96
C ASN A 277 -3.55 18.17 10.16
N ASN A 278 -4.70 18.82 10.03
CA ASN A 278 -5.70 18.90 11.10
C ASN A 278 -6.32 17.53 11.44
N SER A 279 -6.40 16.65 10.43
CA SER A 279 -7.00 15.32 10.60
C SER A 279 -5.97 14.22 10.81
N PHE A 280 -4.85 14.22 10.06
CA PHE A 280 -3.90 13.11 10.04
C PHE A 280 -2.52 13.43 10.62
N GLY A 281 -2.27 14.68 11.03
CA GLY A 281 -0.92 15.14 11.33
C GLY A 281 -0.10 15.36 10.04
N ASN A 282 1.23 15.41 10.19
CA ASN A 282 2.11 15.70 9.06
C ASN A 282 2.33 14.48 8.16
N PRO A 283 1.99 14.55 6.86
CA PRO A 283 2.31 13.50 5.92
C PRO A 283 3.82 13.33 5.73
N HIS A 284 4.25 12.09 5.48
CA HIS A 284 5.65 11.76 5.22
C HIS A 284 5.93 11.92 3.72
N ILE A 285 6.77 12.88 3.39
CA ILE A 285 7.05 13.26 2.00
C ILE A 285 8.32 12.60 1.51
N VAL A 286 8.24 11.90 0.37
CA VAL A 286 9.39 11.41 -0.39
C VAL A 286 9.63 12.37 -1.56
N PRO A 287 10.61 13.27 -1.47
CA PRO A 287 10.88 14.21 -2.54
C PRO A 287 11.59 13.53 -3.72
N MET A 288 11.59 14.19 -4.86
CA MET A 288 12.46 13.85 -5.98
C MET A 288 13.93 14.07 -5.59
N ILE A 289 14.84 13.41 -6.27
CA ILE A 289 16.27 13.71 -6.18
C ILE A 289 16.49 15.05 -6.89
N GLY A 290 16.98 16.05 -6.16
CA GLY A 290 17.32 17.35 -6.74
C GLY A 290 18.65 17.26 -7.47
N ILE A 291 18.64 17.42 -8.80
CA ILE A 291 19.86 17.46 -9.63
C ILE A 291 20.41 18.88 -9.80
N TYR A 292 19.66 19.88 -9.34
CA TYR A 292 20.09 21.28 -9.24
C TYR A 292 20.03 21.76 -7.80
N GLU A 293 20.93 22.72 -7.48
CA GLU A 293 20.85 23.43 -6.20
C GLU A 293 19.67 24.40 -6.22
N LEU A 294 18.85 24.34 -5.16
CA LEU A 294 17.74 25.27 -4.96
C LEU A 294 18.27 26.59 -4.38
N ALA A 295 18.59 27.53 -5.23
CA ALA A 295 18.92 28.90 -4.81
C ALA A 295 17.99 29.87 -5.54
N PRO A 296 17.08 30.58 -4.83
CA PRO A 296 16.07 31.45 -5.45
C PRO A 296 16.64 32.56 -6.33
N ASP A 297 17.88 32.99 -6.06
CA ASP A 297 18.49 34.16 -6.68
C ASP A 297 19.66 33.83 -7.63
N ARG A 298 19.89 32.54 -7.92
CA ARG A 298 21.01 32.12 -8.77
C ARG A 298 20.55 31.68 -10.15
N TYR A 299 20.95 32.45 -11.13
CA TYR A 299 20.89 32.07 -12.55
C TYR A 299 22.29 32.24 -13.15
N PRO A 300 22.85 31.24 -13.81
CA PRO A 300 22.32 29.92 -14.18
C PRO A 300 22.22 28.95 -12.97
N LEU A 301 21.34 27.95 -13.08
CA LEU A 301 21.20 26.89 -12.09
C LEU A 301 22.50 26.10 -11.98
N GLU A 302 23.00 25.93 -10.74
CA GLU A 302 24.16 25.08 -10.47
C GLU A 302 23.74 23.62 -10.26
N TYR A 303 24.51 22.69 -10.75
CA TYR A 303 24.28 21.27 -10.54
C TYR A 303 24.49 20.86 -9.06
N ASN A 304 23.57 20.08 -8.54
CA ASN A 304 23.72 19.39 -7.26
C ASN A 304 24.48 18.07 -7.48
N GLN A 305 25.78 18.09 -7.26
CA GLN A 305 26.63 16.91 -7.49
C GLN A 305 26.18 15.68 -6.71
N LYS A 306 25.71 15.83 -5.47
CA LYS A 306 25.16 14.72 -4.67
C LYS A 306 23.93 14.08 -5.32
N GLY A 307 23.08 14.89 -5.92
CA GLY A 307 21.90 14.41 -6.67
C GLY A 307 22.29 13.66 -7.92
N LEU A 308 23.22 14.21 -8.71
CA LEU A 308 23.74 13.56 -9.91
C LEU A 308 24.43 12.22 -9.56
N ASP A 309 25.31 12.21 -8.55
CA ASP A 309 25.95 10.97 -8.09
C ASP A 309 24.95 9.91 -7.62
N ALA A 310 23.86 10.31 -6.97
CA ALA A 310 22.81 9.41 -6.54
C ALA A 310 22.06 8.78 -7.74
N VAL A 311 21.75 9.58 -8.77
CA VAL A 311 21.13 9.08 -10.01
C VAL A 311 22.10 8.16 -10.76
N ALA A 312 23.36 8.56 -10.91
CA ALA A 312 24.38 7.71 -11.51
C ALA A 312 24.51 6.37 -10.79
N ALA A 313 24.55 6.38 -9.45
CA ALA A 313 24.63 5.15 -8.65
C ALA A 313 23.38 4.24 -8.83
N ILE A 314 22.18 4.80 -9.05
CA ILE A 314 20.98 4.02 -9.37
C ILE A 314 21.16 3.27 -10.70
N ILE A 315 21.75 3.91 -11.70
CA ILE A 315 22.01 3.33 -13.01
C ILE A 315 23.13 2.29 -12.91
N GLU A 316 24.27 2.67 -12.32
CA GLU A 316 25.46 1.79 -12.13
C GLU A 316 25.11 0.49 -11.35
N LYS A 317 24.08 0.54 -10.50
CA LYS A 317 23.59 -0.65 -9.78
C LYS A 317 22.85 -1.64 -10.67
N ARG A 318 22.41 -1.22 -11.85
CA ARG A 318 21.59 -1.99 -12.82
C ARG A 318 22.34 -2.36 -14.09
N VAL A 319 23.25 -1.50 -14.51
CA VAL A 319 23.95 -1.65 -15.80
C VAL A 319 25.46 -1.74 -15.62
N ASP A 320 26.12 -2.47 -16.50
CA ASP A 320 27.57 -2.40 -16.61
C ASP A 320 27.94 -1.10 -17.34
N ALA A 321 28.12 -0.03 -16.57
CA ALA A 321 28.35 1.30 -17.12
C ALA A 321 29.57 1.36 -18.03
N LYS A 322 30.59 0.52 -17.81
CA LYS A 322 31.81 0.46 -18.65
C LYS A 322 31.57 -0.14 -20.04
N LEU A 323 30.52 -0.94 -20.20
CA LEU A 323 30.15 -1.52 -21.49
C LEU A 323 29.15 -0.66 -22.27
N ILE A 324 28.35 0.16 -21.58
CA ILE A 324 27.26 0.93 -22.18
C ILE A 324 27.66 2.39 -22.42
N PHE A 325 28.48 2.99 -21.55
CA PHE A 325 28.91 4.37 -21.62
C PHE A 325 30.42 4.47 -21.85
N ALA A 326 30.87 5.44 -22.65
CA ALA A 326 32.29 5.66 -22.90
C ALA A 326 33.03 6.21 -21.66
N SER A 327 32.29 6.94 -20.77
CA SER A 327 32.82 7.49 -19.52
C SER A 327 31.72 7.67 -18.48
N ARG A 328 32.09 7.90 -17.22
CA ARG A 328 31.16 8.27 -16.17
C ARG A 328 30.52 9.64 -16.42
N ASN A 329 31.20 10.54 -17.08
CA ASN A 329 30.66 11.84 -17.45
C ASN A 329 29.51 11.68 -18.46
N GLU A 330 29.68 10.82 -19.47
CA GLU A 330 28.60 10.50 -20.41
C GLU A 330 27.36 9.89 -19.72
N LEU A 331 27.55 9.18 -18.62
CA LEU A 331 26.44 8.67 -17.82
C LEU A 331 25.69 9.80 -17.06
N ILE A 332 26.40 10.87 -16.71
CA ILE A 332 25.85 11.99 -15.90
C ILE A 332 25.25 13.08 -16.80
N ASP A 333 25.83 13.32 -17.97
CA ASP A 333 25.36 14.28 -18.96
C ASP A 333 24.07 13.79 -19.68
#